data_31112766289cbf456ba8fcede8f74190
#
_entry.id   31112766289cbf456ba8fcede8f74190
#
_cell.length_a   1.000
_cell.length_b   1.000
_cell.length_c   1.000
_cell.angle_alpha   90.00
_cell.angle_beta   90.00
_cell.angle_gamma   90.00
#
_symmetry.space_group_name_H-M   'P 1'
#
loop_
_entity.id
_entity.type
_entity.pdbx_description
1 polymer ?
#
loop_
_entity_poly.entity_id
_entity_poly.type
_entity_poly.pdbx_seq_one_letter_code
_entity_poly.pdbx_strand_id
1 'polypeptide(L)'
;MIDKNPARLRRARQTRHKIRELGAVRLTVHRTNTHIYAQITSPGGDKVLASASSTEKDLRTSLKSGGNCKAAEVVGQRIAEKAKAAGIERVAFDRAGYRYHGRVKALAEAARAGGLKF
;
A
#
# COMPACT_ATOMS: atom_id res chain seq x y z
N MET A 1 -0.31 -17.06 0.61
CA MET A 1 1.15 -17.19 0.39
C MET A 1 1.87 -17.02 1.72
N ILE A 2 2.76 -17.95 2.04
CA ILE A 2 3.52 -17.89 3.28
C ILE A 2 4.77 -17.05 3.05
N ASP A 3 4.94 -16.02 3.83
CA ASP A 3 6.15 -15.18 3.77
C ASP A 3 7.24 -15.85 4.61
N LYS A 4 8.33 -16.22 3.94
CA LYS A 4 9.45 -16.91 4.57
C LYS A 4 10.59 -16.00 5.01
N ASN A 5 10.42 -14.68 4.93
CA ASN A 5 11.47 -13.75 5.32
C ASN A 5 11.25 -13.22 6.74
N PRO A 6 11.84 -13.86 7.78
CA PRO A 6 11.61 -13.45 9.17
C PRO A 6 12.16 -12.07 9.50
N ALA A 7 13.24 -11.63 8.83
CA ALA A 7 13.79 -10.29 9.03
C ALA A 7 12.81 -9.21 8.55
N ARG A 8 12.19 -9.43 7.39
CA ARG A 8 11.17 -8.52 6.86
C ARG A 8 9.95 -8.44 7.79
N LEU A 9 9.47 -9.59 8.25
CA LEU A 9 8.34 -9.64 9.17
C LEU A 9 8.63 -8.95 10.50
N ARG A 10 9.86 -9.04 10.99
CA ARG A 10 10.29 -8.38 12.21
C ARG A 10 10.25 -6.85 12.04
N ARG A 11 10.75 -6.34 10.92
CA ARG A 11 10.69 -4.92 10.61
C ARG A 11 9.25 -4.42 10.51
N ALA A 12 8.39 -5.22 9.86
CA ALA A 12 6.98 -4.89 9.73
C ALA A 12 6.29 -4.79 11.09
N ARG A 13 6.59 -5.70 12.01
CA ARG A 13 5.99 -5.69 13.35
C ARG A 13 6.35 -4.44 14.13
N GLN A 14 7.58 -3.99 14.06
CA GLN A 14 8.01 -2.77 14.74
C GLN A 14 7.24 -1.56 14.23
N THR A 15 7.13 -1.41 12.91
CA THR A 15 6.39 -0.32 12.30
C THR A 15 4.91 -0.38 12.67
N ARG A 16 4.30 -1.55 12.60
CA ARG A 16 2.88 -1.74 12.91
C ARG A 16 2.56 -1.45 14.37
N HIS A 17 3.45 -1.84 15.27
CA HIS A 17 3.29 -1.53 16.69
C HIS A 17 3.27 -0.03 16.93
N LYS A 18 4.21 0.70 16.32
CA LYS A 18 4.28 2.14 16.43
C LYS A 18 3.04 2.83 15.84
N ILE A 19 2.58 2.38 14.68
CA ILE A 19 1.36 2.90 14.04
C ILE A 19 0.14 2.68 14.95
N ARG A 20 0.06 1.51 15.57
CA ARG A 20 -1.04 1.18 16.47
C ARG A 20 -1.05 2.09 17.70
N GLU A 21 0.12 2.39 18.25
CA GLU A 21 0.25 3.33 19.38
C GLU A 21 -0.22 4.73 19.01
N LEU A 22 0.04 5.15 17.78
CA LEU A 22 -0.38 6.47 17.28
C LEU A 22 -1.88 6.54 16.97
N GLY A 23 -2.56 5.39 16.85
CA GLY A 23 -3.96 5.35 16.50
C GLY A 23 -4.26 5.82 15.08
N ALA A 24 -3.30 5.69 14.16
CA ALA A 24 -3.41 6.19 12.79
C ALA A 24 -4.02 5.16 11.85
N VAL A 25 -4.78 5.65 10.87
CA VAL A 25 -5.23 4.84 9.72
C VAL A 25 -3.98 4.42 8.95
N ARG A 26 -3.93 3.18 8.52
CA ARG A 26 -2.73 2.57 7.96
C ARG A 26 -2.86 2.32 6.46
N LEU A 27 -1.87 2.76 5.69
CA LEU A 27 -1.72 2.37 4.29
C LEU A 27 -0.66 1.26 4.21
N THR A 28 -1.07 0.05 3.91
CA THR A 28 -0.20 -1.12 3.83
C THR A 28 0.04 -1.50 2.38
N VAL A 29 1.29 -1.77 2.04
CA VAL A 29 1.70 -2.25 0.71
C VAL A 29 2.09 -3.71 0.80
N HIS A 30 1.65 -4.50 -0.16
CA HIS A 30 2.09 -5.87 -0.34
C HIS A 30 2.49 -6.08 -1.80
N ARG A 31 3.60 -6.73 -2.04
CA ARG A 31 4.06 -6.98 -3.41
C ARG A 31 4.42 -8.44 -3.62
N THR A 32 4.15 -8.91 -4.85
CA THR A 32 4.62 -10.19 -5.35
C THR A 32 5.44 -9.92 -6.62
N ASN A 33 6.00 -10.96 -7.23
CA ASN A 33 6.77 -10.79 -8.48
C ASN A 33 5.92 -10.21 -9.61
N THR A 34 4.62 -10.51 -9.63
CA THR A 34 3.74 -10.17 -10.74
C THR A 34 2.72 -9.08 -10.42
N HIS A 35 2.49 -8.77 -9.16
CA HIS A 35 1.46 -7.81 -8.75
C HIS A 35 1.89 -6.97 -7.55
N ILE A 36 1.18 -5.86 -7.36
CA ILE A 36 1.33 -5.01 -6.18
C ILE A 36 -0.05 -4.63 -5.66
N TYR A 37 -0.16 -4.55 -4.33
CA TYR A 37 -1.42 -4.32 -3.62
C TYR A 37 -1.25 -3.19 -2.62
N ALA A 38 -2.30 -2.37 -2.46
CA ALA A 38 -2.35 -1.34 -1.44
C ALA A 38 -3.68 -1.45 -0.70
N GLN A 39 -3.64 -1.36 0.63
CA GLN A 39 -4.83 -1.40 1.47
C GLN A 39 -4.76 -0.30 2.51
N ILE A 40 -5.89 0.39 2.72
CA ILE A 40 -6.05 1.32 3.83
C ILE A 40 -6.91 0.63 4.87
N THR A 41 -6.35 0.45 6.07
CA THR A 41 -7.03 -0.24 7.17
C THR A 41 -7.24 0.69 8.34
N SER A 42 -8.20 0.32 9.21
CA SER A 42 -8.43 1.01 10.46
C SER A 42 -7.18 0.94 11.36
N PRO A 43 -7.06 1.81 12.39
CA PRO A 43 -5.89 1.80 13.27
C PRO A 43 -5.58 0.45 13.90
N GLY A 44 -6.59 -0.37 14.18
CA GLY A 44 -6.40 -1.72 14.71
C GLY A 44 -6.01 -2.76 13.66
N GLY A 45 -6.14 -2.41 12.38
CA GLY A 45 -5.83 -3.33 11.28
C GLY A 45 -6.89 -4.39 11.02
N ASP A 46 -8.05 -4.28 11.66
CA ASP A 46 -9.14 -5.27 11.60
C ASP A 46 -10.17 -4.96 10.51
N LYS A 47 -10.16 -3.75 9.96
CA LYS A 47 -11.12 -3.32 8.95
C LYS A 47 -10.40 -2.71 7.75
N VAL A 48 -10.73 -3.18 6.55
CA VAL A 48 -10.22 -2.61 5.30
C VAL A 48 -11.16 -1.49 4.87
N LEU A 49 -10.66 -0.25 4.82
CA LEU A 49 -11.45 0.93 4.46
C LEU A 49 -11.41 1.20 2.96
N ALA A 50 -10.29 0.89 2.32
CA ALA A 50 -10.11 1.02 0.88
C ALA A 50 -9.01 0.07 0.43
N SER A 51 -9.09 -0.40 -0.81
CA SER A 51 -8.04 -1.25 -1.39
C SER A 51 -7.91 -1.01 -2.88
N ALA A 52 -6.69 -1.19 -3.39
CA ALA A 52 -6.37 -1.12 -4.81
C ALA A 52 -5.27 -2.11 -5.11
N SER A 53 -5.28 -2.67 -6.31
CA SER A 53 -4.23 -3.59 -6.73
C SER A 53 -4.11 -3.64 -8.25
N SER A 54 -2.97 -4.11 -8.74
CA SER A 54 -2.75 -4.33 -10.17
C SER A 54 -3.56 -5.51 -10.71
N THR A 55 -4.21 -6.30 -9.83
CA THR A 55 -5.09 -7.39 -10.23
C THR A 55 -6.50 -6.94 -10.59
N GLU A 56 -6.85 -5.69 -10.32
CA GLU A 56 -8.18 -5.17 -10.66
C GLU A 56 -8.42 -5.29 -12.16
N LYS A 57 -9.62 -5.67 -12.55
CA LYS A 57 -9.96 -6.02 -13.94
C LYS A 57 -9.60 -4.92 -14.93
N ASP A 58 -9.93 -3.68 -14.62
CA ASP A 58 -9.64 -2.54 -15.50
C ASP A 58 -8.15 -2.25 -15.59
N LEU A 59 -7.39 -2.45 -14.52
CA LEU A 59 -5.95 -2.26 -14.52
C LEU A 59 -5.22 -3.40 -15.24
N ARG A 60 -5.68 -4.64 -15.10
CA ARG A 60 -5.09 -5.78 -15.80
C ARG A 60 -5.15 -5.63 -17.31
N THR A 61 -6.24 -5.05 -17.82
CA THR A 61 -6.41 -4.89 -19.27
C THR A 61 -5.57 -3.75 -19.83
N SER A 62 -5.25 -2.73 -19.02
CA SER A 62 -4.47 -1.57 -19.46
C SER A 62 -2.98 -1.68 -19.17
N LEU A 63 -2.57 -2.56 -18.25
CA LEU A 63 -1.17 -2.74 -17.87
C LEU A 63 -0.58 -3.98 -18.54
N LYS A 64 0.61 -3.84 -19.10
CA LYS A 64 1.34 -4.98 -19.68
C LYS A 64 1.86 -5.92 -18.61
N SER A 65 2.19 -5.38 -17.45
CA SER A 65 2.69 -6.15 -16.29
C SER A 65 2.23 -5.48 -15.01
N GLY A 66 1.80 -6.29 -14.04
CA GLY A 66 1.49 -5.82 -12.69
C GLY A 66 2.70 -5.76 -11.76
N GLY A 67 3.87 -6.17 -12.23
CA GLY A 67 5.07 -6.31 -11.42
C GLY A 67 6.13 -5.23 -11.62
N ASN A 68 5.80 -4.09 -12.25
CA ASN A 68 6.76 -3.02 -12.50
C ASN A 68 6.38 -1.72 -11.78
N CYS A 69 7.27 -0.72 -11.85
CA CYS A 69 7.05 0.57 -11.20
C CYS A 69 5.86 1.33 -11.79
N LYS A 70 5.59 1.18 -13.07
CA LYS A 70 4.44 1.82 -13.72
C LYS A 70 3.13 1.31 -13.14
N ALA A 71 3.02 0.00 -12.93
CA ALA A 71 1.86 -0.59 -12.27
C ALA A 71 1.71 -0.06 -10.84
N ALA A 72 2.82 0.06 -10.11
CA ALA A 72 2.80 0.60 -8.75
C ALA A 72 2.32 2.06 -8.71
N GLU A 73 2.72 2.88 -9.67
CA GLU A 73 2.25 4.26 -9.79
C GLU A 73 0.74 4.32 -10.01
N VAL A 74 0.21 3.48 -10.89
CA VAL A 74 -1.23 3.42 -11.16
C VAL A 74 -2.00 2.98 -9.90
N VAL A 75 -1.50 1.97 -9.21
CA VAL A 75 -2.12 1.50 -7.96
C VAL A 75 -2.09 2.60 -6.89
N GLY A 76 -0.97 3.33 -6.78
CA GLY A 76 -0.85 4.45 -5.85
C GLY A 76 -1.85 5.56 -6.12
N GLN A 77 -2.03 5.92 -7.38
CA GLN A 77 -3.04 6.91 -7.78
C GLN A 77 -4.44 6.42 -7.45
N ARG A 78 -4.73 5.16 -7.71
CA ARG A 78 -6.06 4.59 -7.44
C ARG A 78 -6.38 4.53 -5.95
N ILE A 79 -5.42 4.14 -5.12
CA ILE A 79 -5.65 4.11 -3.67
C ILE A 79 -5.87 5.52 -3.12
N ALA A 80 -5.18 6.52 -3.66
CA ALA A 80 -5.39 7.91 -3.26
C ALA A 80 -6.80 8.39 -3.64
N GLU A 81 -7.29 8.05 -4.83
CA GLU A 81 -8.64 8.38 -5.25
C GLU A 81 -9.70 7.74 -4.36
N LYS A 82 -9.52 6.46 -4.04
CA LYS A 82 -10.43 5.72 -3.16
C LYS A 82 -10.42 6.29 -1.73
N ALA A 83 -9.25 6.70 -1.26
CA ALA A 83 -9.14 7.34 0.06
C ALA A 83 -9.89 8.66 0.11
N LYS A 84 -9.77 9.49 -0.92
CA LYS A 84 -10.54 10.74 -1.02
C LYS A 84 -12.04 10.50 -1.00
N ALA A 85 -12.49 9.51 -1.75
CA ALA A 85 -13.91 9.14 -1.79
C ALA A 85 -14.41 8.68 -0.42
N ALA A 86 -13.55 8.08 0.39
CA ALA A 86 -13.87 7.63 1.75
C ALA A 86 -13.63 8.73 2.82
N GLY A 87 -13.17 9.92 2.43
CA GLY A 87 -12.89 11.00 3.36
C GLY A 87 -11.59 10.86 4.12
N ILE A 88 -10.67 10.05 3.63
CA ILE A 88 -9.37 9.81 4.27
C ILE A 88 -8.31 10.72 3.64
N GLU A 89 -7.66 11.54 4.45
CA GLU A 89 -6.59 12.44 3.99
C GLU A 89 -5.21 12.00 4.48
N ARG A 90 -5.13 11.55 5.74
CA ARG A 90 -3.88 11.17 6.38
C ARG A 90 -3.83 9.70 6.68
N VAL A 91 -2.68 9.09 6.41
CA VAL A 91 -2.43 7.68 6.71
C VAL A 91 -1.01 7.54 7.25
N ALA A 92 -0.78 6.46 7.99
CA ALA A 92 0.58 6.04 8.35
C ALA A 92 1.01 4.97 7.36
N PHE A 93 2.15 5.18 6.72
CA PHE A 93 2.62 4.27 5.70
C PHE A 93 3.29 3.03 6.32
N ASP A 94 2.69 1.87 6.05
CA ASP A 94 3.24 0.57 6.46
C ASP A 94 3.70 -0.18 5.21
N ARG A 95 4.99 -0.14 4.95
CA ARG A 95 5.58 -0.82 3.81
C ARG A 95 5.76 -2.34 4.02
N ALA A 96 5.18 -2.88 5.08
CA ALA A 96 5.22 -4.32 5.41
C ALA A 96 6.65 -4.88 5.50
N GLY A 97 7.62 -4.06 5.92
CA GLY A 97 9.03 -4.43 6.04
C GLY A 97 9.80 -4.46 4.72
N TYR A 98 9.16 -4.17 3.58
CA TYR A 98 9.85 -4.03 2.30
C TYR A 98 10.71 -2.76 2.30
N ARG A 99 11.78 -2.76 1.51
CA ARG A 99 12.61 -1.56 1.35
C ARG A 99 11.82 -0.47 0.63
N TYR A 100 12.02 0.78 1.05
CA TYR A 100 11.45 1.94 0.37
C TYR A 100 12.23 2.21 -0.92
N HIS A 101 12.00 1.37 -1.92
CA HIS A 101 12.72 1.38 -3.18
C HIS A 101 11.87 0.76 -4.28
N GLY A 102 12.12 1.12 -5.52
CA GLY A 102 11.46 0.53 -6.68
C GLY A 102 9.95 0.70 -6.62
N ARG A 103 9.21 -0.41 -6.71
CA ARG A 103 7.75 -0.42 -6.76
C ARG A 103 7.10 0.18 -5.49
N VAL A 104 7.65 -0.11 -4.34
CA VAL A 104 7.11 0.42 -3.07
C VAL A 104 7.22 1.95 -3.05
N LYS A 105 8.36 2.48 -3.45
CA LYS A 105 8.59 3.91 -3.55
C LYS A 105 7.68 4.55 -4.61
N ALA A 106 7.55 3.93 -5.78
CA ALA A 106 6.70 4.42 -6.86
C ALA A 106 5.24 4.54 -6.41
N LEU A 107 4.73 3.52 -5.72
CA LEU A 107 3.37 3.54 -5.18
C LEU A 107 3.20 4.67 -4.15
N ALA A 108 4.12 4.80 -3.23
CA ALA A 108 4.05 5.80 -2.16
C ALA A 108 4.07 7.22 -2.74
N GLU A 109 4.97 7.50 -3.68
CA GLU A 109 5.07 8.81 -4.31
C GLU A 109 3.81 9.14 -5.12
N ALA A 110 3.25 8.18 -5.84
CA ALA A 110 2.02 8.36 -6.60
C ALA A 110 0.83 8.64 -5.67
N ALA A 111 0.75 7.95 -4.54
CA ALA A 111 -0.29 8.18 -3.55
C ALA A 111 -0.18 9.58 -2.92
N ARG A 112 1.04 10.04 -2.63
CA ARG A 112 1.27 11.40 -2.14
C ARG A 112 0.88 12.45 -3.17
N ALA A 113 1.25 12.23 -4.44
CA ALA A 113 0.88 13.12 -5.54
C ALA A 113 -0.64 13.18 -5.72
N GLY A 114 -1.35 12.10 -5.40
CA GLY A 114 -2.81 12.02 -5.45
C GLY A 114 -3.50 12.67 -4.26
N GLY A 115 -2.76 13.17 -3.27
CA GLY A 115 -3.31 13.93 -2.15
C GLY A 115 -3.25 13.25 -0.78
N LEU A 116 -2.79 12.01 -0.68
CA LEU A 116 -2.59 11.37 0.62
C LEU A 116 -1.40 11.98 1.35
N LYS A 117 -1.54 12.16 2.65
CA LYS A 117 -0.50 12.73 3.52
C LYS A 117 0.06 11.65 4.43
N PHE A 118 1.35 11.43 4.28
CA PHE A 118 2.09 10.52 5.16
C PHE A 118 3.59 10.76 5.04
#